data_a0a317d579d33e82cd07b2f680d5fb55
#
_entry.id   a0a317d579d33e82cd07b2f680d5fb55
#
_cell.length_a   1.000
_cell.length_b   1.000
_cell.length_c   1.000
_cell.angle_alpha   90.00
_cell.angle_beta   90.00
_cell.angle_gamma   90.00
#
_symmetry.space_group_name_H-M   'P 1'
#
loop_
_entity.id
_entity.type
_entity.pdbx_description
1 polymer ?
#
loop_
_entity_poly.entity_id
_entity_poly.type
_entity_poly.pdbx_seq_one_letter_code
_entity_poly.pdbx_strand_id
1 'polypeptide(L)'
;MRWRNRESSDNIEDRRGQSGGGGGLPPIGGKGGILLLVVVLVAGYYGIDLTPLLNGAVPTQTTSSAPAANYQPTAEEKELADFTGVALKTTEDTWGEIFQKAGSRYTPPKLVLYTGSTPTACGYGQSAMGPFYCPADQKVYIDLSFYEDMKKKLGGGGDFALGYVLAHEVGHHVQNLLGISEKAQKLESQGSKADANRISVKVELQADCFAGAWGNYMKRDGVLESGDLEKALNTATAIGDDRLQKEATGRVVPDSFTHGTSAQRLYWFKRGYNSGNPNTCNTFESDTSNGAVPATAWGRTAQ
;
A
#
# COMPACT_ATOMS: atom_id res chain seq x y z
N MET A 1 -17.51 -8.62 8.15
CA MET A 1 -16.44 -9.65 8.18
C MET A 1 -16.38 -10.29 9.55
N ARG A 2 -16.38 -11.62 9.61
CA ARG A 2 -16.34 -12.41 10.87
C ARG A 2 -14.88 -12.60 11.31
N TRP A 3 -14.34 -11.61 11.96
CA TRP A 3 -12.90 -11.61 12.32
C TRP A 3 -12.65 -11.85 13.82
N ARG A 4 -13.64 -11.57 14.69
CA ARG A 4 -13.48 -11.76 16.14
C ARG A 4 -13.19 -13.21 16.47
N ASN A 5 -12.31 -13.44 17.44
CA ASN A 5 -11.82 -14.76 17.86
C ASN A 5 -10.97 -15.52 16.81
N ARG A 6 -10.47 -14.81 15.80
CA ARG A 6 -9.48 -15.35 14.85
C ARG A 6 -8.07 -14.97 15.27
N GLU A 7 -7.11 -15.74 14.78
CA GLU A 7 -5.68 -15.50 15.02
C GLU A 7 -5.24 -14.15 14.41
N SER A 8 -4.43 -13.42 15.17
CA SER A 8 -3.78 -12.19 14.72
C SER A 8 -2.37 -12.47 14.25
N SER A 9 -1.87 -11.67 13.31
CA SER A 9 -0.50 -11.75 12.84
C SER A 9 0.49 -11.23 13.90
N ASP A 10 1.64 -11.88 14.00
CA ASP A 10 2.81 -11.40 14.76
C ASP A 10 3.67 -10.40 13.95
N ASN A 11 3.33 -10.17 12.67
CA ASN A 11 4.08 -9.30 11.78
C ASN A 11 3.67 -7.82 11.89
N ILE A 12 3.31 -7.37 13.09
CA ILE A 12 2.91 -5.99 13.36
C ILE A 12 4.01 -5.26 14.14
N GLU A 13 4.34 -4.08 13.66
CA GLU A 13 5.24 -3.13 14.32
C GLU A 13 4.40 -1.89 14.69
N ASP A 14 4.15 -1.72 15.99
CA ASP A 14 3.31 -0.63 16.48
C ASP A 14 4.16 0.57 16.88
N ARG A 15 4.10 1.63 16.07
CA ARG A 15 4.79 2.91 16.30
C ARG A 15 3.81 4.02 16.69
N ARG A 16 2.57 3.70 17.05
CA ARG A 16 1.57 4.72 17.42
C ARG A 16 2.02 5.50 18.64
N GLY A 17 1.71 6.79 18.66
CA GLY A 17 2.12 7.70 19.74
C GLY A 17 3.62 7.99 19.82
N GLN A 18 4.43 7.30 19.04
CA GLN A 18 5.79 7.75 18.81
C GLN A 18 5.69 9.00 17.93
N SER A 19 6.08 10.15 18.47
CA SER A 19 6.36 11.30 17.62
C SER A 19 7.35 10.78 16.60
N GLY A 20 6.94 10.70 15.33
CA GLY A 20 7.90 10.54 14.25
C GLY A 20 8.94 11.61 14.57
N GLY A 21 10.14 11.18 15.00
CA GLY A 21 11.17 12.12 15.36
C GLY A 21 11.35 13.05 14.16
N GLY A 22 10.49 14.06 14.11
CA GLY A 22 10.86 15.28 13.47
C GLY A 22 12.14 15.59 14.20
N GLY A 23 13.27 15.24 13.60
CA GLY A 23 14.48 15.91 13.93
C GLY A 23 14.07 17.36 13.87
N GLY A 24 13.72 17.94 15.02
CA GLY A 24 13.48 19.35 15.11
C GLY A 24 14.68 19.90 14.43
N LEU A 25 14.49 20.52 13.29
CA LEU A 25 15.53 21.36 12.72
C LEU A 25 16.03 22.12 13.93
N PRO A 26 17.32 21.99 14.29
CA PRO A 26 17.85 22.83 15.36
C PRO A 26 17.31 24.20 15.05
N PRO A 27 16.79 24.97 16.01
CA PRO A 27 16.10 26.20 15.74
C PRO A 27 16.94 26.95 14.71
N ILE A 28 16.40 27.15 13.51
CA ILE A 28 17.10 27.84 12.41
C ILE A 28 17.13 29.32 12.80
N GLY A 29 17.83 29.60 13.87
CA GLY A 29 18.10 30.90 14.44
C GLY A 29 19.59 31.20 14.36
N GLY A 30 20.10 31.24 13.13
CA GLY A 30 21.51 31.59 12.93
C GLY A 30 21.84 31.64 11.43
N LYS A 31 22.79 32.48 11.06
CA LYS A 31 23.25 32.66 9.68
C LYS A 31 23.66 31.36 8.98
N GLY A 32 24.03 30.32 9.74
CA GLY A 32 24.40 28.98 9.22
C GLY A 32 23.21 28.16 8.69
N GLY A 33 22.04 28.25 9.31
CA GLY A 33 20.84 27.51 8.88
C GLY A 33 20.26 28.05 7.55
N ILE A 34 20.31 29.34 7.37
CA ILE A 34 19.88 30.01 6.12
C ILE A 34 20.82 29.61 4.97
N LEU A 35 22.13 29.54 5.21
CA LEU A 35 23.11 29.15 4.21
C LEU A 35 22.90 27.70 3.76
N LEU A 36 22.61 26.77 4.67
CA LEU A 36 22.35 25.37 4.36
C LEU A 36 21.05 25.23 3.53
N LEU A 37 20.00 25.95 3.89
CA LEU A 37 18.74 25.96 3.14
C LEU A 37 18.94 26.46 1.71
N VAL A 38 19.72 27.53 1.53
CA VAL A 38 20.04 28.10 0.21
C VAL A 38 20.84 27.08 -0.61
N VAL A 39 21.82 26.39 -0.01
CA VAL A 39 22.63 25.39 -0.71
C VAL A 39 21.75 24.22 -1.19
N VAL A 40 20.81 23.77 -0.39
CA VAL A 40 19.88 22.69 -0.78
C VAL A 40 18.93 23.12 -1.89
N LEU A 41 18.39 24.35 -1.82
CA LEU A 41 17.52 24.90 -2.87
C LEU A 41 18.25 25.10 -4.19
N VAL A 42 19.49 25.58 -4.14
CA VAL A 42 20.34 25.76 -5.34
C VAL A 42 20.72 24.42 -5.94
N ALA A 43 21.10 23.44 -5.11
CA ALA A 43 21.39 22.08 -5.59
C ALA A 43 20.16 21.42 -6.23
N GLY A 44 18.98 21.58 -5.64
CA GLY A 44 17.73 21.10 -6.22
C GLY A 44 17.39 21.73 -7.57
N TYR A 45 17.72 23.00 -7.76
CA TYR A 45 17.58 23.68 -9.05
C TYR A 45 18.47 23.07 -10.14
N TYR A 46 19.66 22.58 -9.76
CA TYR A 46 20.57 21.85 -10.67
C TYR A 46 20.34 20.34 -10.71
N GLY A 47 19.24 19.84 -10.13
CA GLY A 47 18.90 18.41 -10.14
C GLY A 47 19.72 17.54 -9.19
N ILE A 48 20.45 18.15 -8.24
CA ILE A 48 21.21 17.46 -7.22
C ILE A 48 20.36 17.42 -5.93
N ASP A 49 19.92 16.24 -5.55
CA ASP A 49 19.16 16.03 -4.33
C ASP A 49 20.11 15.98 -3.10
N LEU A 50 20.19 17.07 -2.38
CA LEU A 50 20.91 17.17 -1.11
C LEU A 50 19.98 17.08 0.11
N THR A 51 18.72 16.70 -0.07
CA THR A 51 17.75 16.48 1.01
C THR A 51 18.27 15.52 2.08
N PRO A 52 19.06 14.46 1.74
CA PRO A 52 19.68 13.60 2.74
C PRO A 52 20.63 14.31 3.70
N LEU A 53 21.25 15.41 3.27
CA LEU A 53 22.14 16.22 4.12
C LEU A 53 21.39 17.08 5.16
N LEU A 54 20.13 17.44 4.89
CA LEU A 54 19.24 18.08 5.85
C LEU A 54 18.74 17.10 6.90
N ASN A 55 18.69 15.83 6.57
CA ASN A 55 18.19 14.76 7.43
C ASN A 55 19.29 14.18 8.33
N GLY A 56 20.35 14.91 8.61
CA GLY A 56 21.49 14.53 9.45
C GLY A 56 21.49 13.08 9.87
N ALA A 57 22.60 12.39 9.78
CA ALA A 57 22.84 10.97 10.05
C ALA A 57 21.68 10.27 10.78
N VAL A 58 20.93 9.42 10.07
CA VAL A 58 19.85 8.61 10.63
C VAL A 58 20.39 7.88 11.85
N PRO A 59 19.93 8.21 13.06
CA PRO A 59 20.22 7.33 14.18
C PRO A 59 19.55 6.01 13.82
N THR A 60 20.30 4.92 13.83
CA THR A 60 19.77 3.57 13.88
C THR A 60 18.95 3.46 15.17
N GLN A 61 17.71 3.93 15.13
CA GLN A 61 16.77 3.65 16.19
C GLN A 61 16.38 2.18 16.06
N THR A 62 16.77 1.43 17.06
CA THR A 62 16.13 0.15 17.36
C THR A 62 14.63 0.44 17.50
N THR A 63 13.88 0.10 16.45
CA THR A 63 12.43 0.28 16.43
C THR A 63 11.83 -0.63 17.48
N SER A 64 11.37 -0.03 18.58
CA SER A 64 10.53 -0.73 19.54
C SER A 64 9.28 -1.23 18.84
N SER A 65 8.97 -2.51 18.95
CA SER A 65 7.74 -3.10 18.41
C SER A 65 6.50 -2.75 19.23
N ALA A 66 6.61 -1.86 20.21
CA ALA A 66 5.53 -1.43 21.07
C ALA A 66 5.21 0.06 20.90
N PRO A 67 3.94 0.49 21.10
CA PRO A 67 3.57 1.89 21.13
C PRO A 67 4.38 2.69 22.18
N ALA A 68 4.44 4.02 22.03
CA ALA A 68 5.06 4.87 23.04
C ALA A 68 4.40 4.64 24.41
N ALA A 69 5.20 4.64 25.47
CA ALA A 69 4.76 4.29 26.84
C ALA A 69 3.55 5.11 27.35
N ASN A 70 3.37 6.33 26.82
CA ASN A 70 2.28 7.24 27.22
C ASN A 70 1.13 7.27 26.20
N TYR A 71 1.16 6.42 25.17
CA TYR A 71 0.10 6.38 24.18
C TYR A 71 -1.11 5.64 24.73
N GLN A 72 -2.25 6.32 24.75
CA GLN A 72 -3.53 5.77 25.20
C GLN A 72 -4.48 5.70 24.01
N PRO A 73 -4.59 4.56 23.31
CA PRO A 73 -5.52 4.40 22.21
C PRO A 73 -6.96 4.49 22.71
N THR A 74 -7.83 5.07 21.89
CA THR A 74 -9.28 4.98 22.13
C THR A 74 -9.75 3.53 21.96
N ALA A 75 -10.94 3.21 22.47
CA ALA A 75 -11.53 1.88 22.29
C ALA A 75 -11.69 1.52 20.81
N GLU A 76 -12.04 2.51 19.98
CA GLU A 76 -12.19 2.35 18.53
C GLU A 76 -10.85 2.08 17.85
N GLU A 77 -9.79 2.83 18.17
CA GLU A 77 -8.44 2.58 17.65
C GLU A 77 -7.92 1.19 18.04
N LYS A 78 -8.21 0.74 19.27
CA LYS A 78 -7.85 -0.59 19.73
C LYS A 78 -8.56 -1.66 18.90
N GLU A 79 -9.85 -1.52 18.67
CA GLU A 79 -10.63 -2.45 17.86
C GLU A 79 -10.12 -2.48 16.39
N LEU A 80 -9.80 -1.33 15.82
CA LEU A 80 -9.22 -1.23 14.48
C LEU A 80 -7.83 -1.89 14.39
N ALA A 81 -7.00 -1.72 15.40
CA ALA A 81 -5.69 -2.36 15.47
C ALA A 81 -5.83 -3.90 15.57
N ASP A 82 -6.75 -4.38 16.40
CA ASP A 82 -7.03 -5.81 16.55
C ASP A 82 -7.56 -6.39 15.22
N PHE A 83 -8.49 -5.69 14.58
CA PHE A 83 -8.98 -6.07 13.24
C PHE A 83 -7.87 -6.14 12.21
N THR A 84 -7.00 -5.12 12.18
CA THR A 84 -5.91 -5.03 11.23
C THR A 84 -4.92 -6.20 11.38
N GLY A 85 -4.67 -6.61 12.62
CA GLY A 85 -3.85 -7.79 12.92
C GLY A 85 -4.45 -9.09 12.39
N VAL A 86 -5.75 -9.29 12.58
CA VAL A 86 -6.46 -10.46 12.05
C VAL A 86 -6.52 -10.42 10.52
N ALA A 87 -6.81 -9.25 9.94
CA ALA A 87 -6.84 -9.08 8.48
C ALA A 87 -5.47 -9.41 7.86
N LEU A 88 -4.38 -8.94 8.46
CA LEU A 88 -3.02 -9.28 8.00
C LEU A 88 -2.77 -10.78 8.05
N LYS A 89 -3.16 -11.46 9.13
CA LYS A 89 -3.04 -12.92 9.24
C LYS A 89 -3.80 -13.63 8.13
N THR A 90 -4.99 -13.18 7.78
CA THR A 90 -5.75 -13.78 6.67
C THR A 90 -5.04 -13.61 5.32
N THR A 91 -4.32 -12.52 5.11
CA THR A 91 -3.49 -12.35 3.90
C THR A 91 -2.30 -13.30 3.90
N GLU A 92 -1.68 -13.53 5.05
CA GLU A 92 -0.57 -14.48 5.21
C GLU A 92 -1.02 -15.92 4.89
N ASP A 93 -2.18 -16.32 5.40
CA ASP A 93 -2.75 -17.64 5.15
C ASP A 93 -3.10 -17.82 3.67
N THR A 94 -3.74 -16.83 3.06
CA THR A 94 -4.10 -16.85 1.63
C THR A 94 -2.87 -16.95 0.73
N TRP A 95 -1.90 -16.06 0.90
CA TRP A 95 -0.70 -16.06 0.07
C TRP A 95 0.23 -17.22 0.39
N GLY A 96 0.29 -17.66 1.64
CA GLY A 96 0.99 -18.88 2.05
C GLY A 96 0.47 -20.10 1.30
N GLU A 97 -0.84 -20.28 1.23
CA GLU A 97 -1.48 -21.38 0.49
C GLU A 97 -1.23 -21.27 -1.02
N ILE A 98 -1.36 -20.08 -1.59
CA ILE A 98 -1.15 -19.83 -3.03
C ILE A 98 0.29 -20.15 -3.42
N PHE A 99 1.27 -19.64 -2.68
CA PHE A 99 2.69 -19.87 -2.94
C PHE A 99 3.05 -21.36 -2.77
N GLN A 100 2.52 -22.00 -1.73
CA GLN A 100 2.74 -23.45 -1.50
C GLN A 100 2.21 -24.28 -2.66
N LYS A 101 1.02 -23.98 -3.18
CA LYS A 101 0.45 -24.67 -4.36
C LYS A 101 1.30 -24.45 -5.62
N ALA A 102 2.00 -23.33 -5.71
CA ALA A 102 2.94 -23.03 -6.79
C ALA A 102 4.35 -23.61 -6.54
N GLY A 103 4.56 -24.39 -5.48
CA GLY A 103 5.86 -24.96 -5.14
C GLY A 103 6.86 -23.96 -4.58
N SER A 104 6.40 -22.82 -4.06
CA SER A 104 7.22 -21.75 -3.54
C SER A 104 6.89 -21.43 -2.09
N ARG A 105 7.70 -20.59 -1.46
CA ARG A 105 7.51 -20.12 -0.08
C ARG A 105 7.14 -18.64 -0.06
N TYR A 106 6.08 -18.31 0.66
CA TYR A 106 5.68 -16.94 0.92
C TYR A 106 6.42 -16.36 2.13
N THR A 107 6.97 -15.16 1.97
CA THR A 107 7.53 -14.38 3.06
C THR A 107 6.62 -13.17 3.28
N PRO A 108 5.88 -13.08 4.40
CA PRO A 108 4.95 -11.98 4.64
C PRO A 108 5.65 -10.65 4.88
N PRO A 109 5.00 -9.51 4.58
CA PRO A 109 5.50 -8.20 4.94
C PRO A 109 5.32 -7.94 6.43
N LYS A 110 6.02 -6.95 6.97
CA LYS A 110 5.67 -6.32 8.24
C LYS A 110 4.62 -5.24 8.00
N LEU A 111 3.71 -5.10 8.94
CA LEU A 111 2.75 -4.00 8.97
C LEU A 111 3.15 -3.02 10.07
N VAL A 112 3.34 -1.77 9.70
CA VAL A 112 3.66 -0.68 10.64
C VAL A 112 2.39 0.13 10.88
N LEU A 113 1.97 0.19 12.13
CA LEU A 113 0.96 1.13 12.60
C LEU A 113 1.66 2.39 13.10
N TYR A 114 1.26 3.55 12.61
CA TYR A 114 1.86 4.82 13.01
C TYR A 114 0.80 5.91 13.16
N THR A 115 1.18 7.04 13.75
CA THR A 115 0.33 8.22 13.90
C THR A 115 1.03 9.44 13.29
N GLY A 116 0.37 10.11 12.36
CA GLY A 116 0.84 11.34 11.72
C GLY A 116 1.92 11.09 10.67
N SER A 117 3.14 10.80 11.08
CA SER A 117 4.27 10.54 10.19
C SER A 117 5.21 9.50 10.76
N THR A 118 5.94 8.81 9.90
CA THR A 118 6.93 7.80 10.30
C THR A 118 8.05 7.70 9.28
N PRO A 119 9.31 7.48 9.71
CA PRO A 119 10.40 7.21 8.79
C PRO A 119 10.23 5.83 8.14
N THR A 120 10.55 5.74 6.85
CA THR A 120 10.56 4.50 6.08
C THR A 120 11.80 4.45 5.20
N ALA A 121 12.14 3.31 4.64
CA ALA A 121 13.22 3.20 3.65
C ALA A 121 12.88 3.89 2.31
N CYS A 122 11.61 4.25 2.10
CA CYS A 122 11.12 4.99 0.92
C CYS A 122 10.94 6.49 1.19
N GLY A 123 11.46 7.02 2.30
CA GLY A 123 11.25 8.39 2.76
C GLY A 123 10.24 8.48 3.91
N TYR A 124 9.82 9.69 4.24
CA TYR A 124 8.82 9.88 5.30
C TYR A 124 7.41 9.53 4.82
N GLY A 125 6.79 8.56 5.49
CA GLY A 125 5.36 8.29 5.37
C GLY A 125 4.54 9.31 6.15
N GLN A 126 3.41 9.75 5.59
CA GLN A 126 2.48 10.70 6.21
C GLN A 126 1.06 10.19 6.12
N SER A 127 0.26 10.43 7.16
CA SER A 127 -1.16 10.03 7.21
C SER A 127 -1.97 10.50 6.00
N ALA A 128 -1.66 11.70 5.49
CA ALA A 128 -2.33 12.27 4.32
C ALA A 128 -2.13 11.47 3.02
N MET A 129 -1.09 10.62 2.96
CA MET A 129 -0.82 9.76 1.80
C MET A 129 -1.72 8.51 1.77
N GLY A 130 -2.43 8.22 2.86
CA GLY A 130 -3.12 6.95 3.05
C GLY A 130 -2.17 5.77 3.28
N PRO A 131 -2.69 4.54 3.36
CA PRO A 131 -1.88 3.33 3.45
C PRO A 131 -0.96 3.18 2.24
N PHE A 132 0.24 2.63 2.46
CA PHE A 132 1.18 2.38 1.37
C PHE A 132 2.12 1.22 1.69
N TYR A 133 2.70 0.65 0.65
CA TYR A 133 3.75 -0.35 0.72
C TYR A 133 5.10 0.26 0.31
N CYS A 134 6.15 -0.01 1.07
CA CYS A 134 7.52 0.37 0.73
C CYS A 134 8.31 -0.88 0.27
N PRO A 135 8.69 -0.98 -1.01
CA PRO A 135 9.45 -2.13 -1.51
C PRO A 135 10.83 -2.28 -0.88
N ALA A 136 11.45 -1.16 -0.52
CA ALA A 136 12.83 -1.14 -0.02
C ALA A 136 12.97 -1.79 1.36
N ASP A 137 11.97 -1.68 2.23
CA ASP A 137 11.96 -2.32 3.55
C ASP A 137 10.94 -3.46 3.69
N GLN A 138 10.14 -3.69 2.65
CA GLN A 138 9.11 -4.72 2.60
C GLN A 138 8.07 -4.58 3.71
N LYS A 139 7.67 -3.35 3.98
CA LYS A 139 6.68 -3.02 5.01
C LYS A 139 5.46 -2.32 4.42
N VAL A 140 4.31 -2.65 4.95
CA VAL A 140 3.06 -1.92 4.76
C VAL A 140 2.92 -0.92 5.89
N TYR A 141 2.52 0.29 5.59
CA TYR A 141 2.36 1.39 6.54
C TYR A 141 0.93 1.88 6.54
N ILE A 142 0.33 1.99 7.71
CA ILE A 142 -1.03 2.49 7.88
C ILE A 142 -1.16 3.36 9.13
N ASP A 143 -1.74 4.55 8.97
CA ASP A 143 -2.31 5.31 10.07
C ASP A 143 -3.80 4.96 10.15
N LEU A 144 -4.24 4.44 11.29
CA LEU A 144 -5.62 3.99 11.46
C LEU A 144 -6.65 5.12 11.36
N SER A 145 -6.23 6.38 11.47
CA SER A 145 -7.10 7.54 11.19
C SER A 145 -7.58 7.57 9.73
N PHE A 146 -6.84 6.95 8.81
CA PHE A 146 -7.27 6.78 7.42
C PHE A 146 -8.62 6.06 7.30
N TYR A 147 -8.88 5.07 8.14
CA TYR A 147 -10.16 4.37 8.15
C TYR A 147 -11.32 5.30 8.47
N GLU A 148 -11.15 6.18 9.46
CA GLU A 148 -12.15 7.19 9.80
C GLU A 148 -12.39 8.18 8.65
N ASP A 149 -11.32 8.61 7.98
CA ASP A 149 -11.40 9.48 6.80
C ASP A 149 -12.09 8.79 5.64
N MET A 150 -11.77 7.53 5.39
CA MET A 150 -12.41 6.71 4.35
C MET A 150 -13.91 6.56 4.60
N LYS A 151 -14.30 6.26 5.84
CA LYS A 151 -15.69 6.13 6.26
C LYS A 151 -16.47 7.44 6.08
N LYS A 152 -15.88 8.57 6.45
CA LYS A 152 -16.52 9.89 6.40
C LYS A 152 -16.60 10.48 4.99
N LYS A 153 -15.52 10.37 4.22
CA LYS A 153 -15.36 11.09 2.94
C LYS A 153 -15.76 10.27 1.72
N LEU A 154 -15.54 8.97 1.75
CA LEU A 154 -15.69 8.12 0.57
C LEU A 154 -16.97 7.25 0.61
N GLY A 155 -17.79 7.38 1.66
CA GLY A 155 -18.95 6.51 1.86
C GLY A 155 -18.58 5.02 1.96
N GLY A 156 -17.28 4.73 2.02
CA GLY A 156 -16.73 3.41 2.27
C GLY A 156 -16.70 3.14 3.76
N GLY A 157 -17.13 2.00 4.18
CA GLY A 157 -17.14 1.65 5.59
C GLY A 157 -17.24 0.16 5.80
N GLY A 158 -16.93 -0.24 7.04
CA GLY A 158 -16.94 -1.63 7.43
C GLY A 158 -15.58 -2.30 7.34
N ASP A 159 -15.44 -3.34 8.12
CA ASP A 159 -14.19 -4.05 8.33
C ASP A 159 -13.61 -4.60 7.03
N PHE A 160 -14.46 -5.12 6.15
CA PHE A 160 -14.00 -5.70 4.89
C PHE A 160 -13.47 -4.65 3.90
N ALA A 161 -13.96 -3.41 3.97
CA ALA A 161 -13.41 -2.31 3.17
C ALA A 161 -11.97 -1.96 3.60
N LEU A 162 -11.69 -1.91 4.90
CA LEU A 162 -10.33 -1.76 5.41
C LEU A 162 -9.47 -2.99 5.08
N GLY A 163 -10.05 -4.20 5.21
CA GLY A 163 -9.40 -5.45 4.80
C GLY A 163 -8.99 -5.45 3.32
N TYR A 164 -9.85 -4.94 2.43
CA TYR A 164 -9.54 -4.76 1.02
C TYR A 164 -8.34 -3.83 0.80
N VAL A 165 -8.31 -2.68 1.45
CA VAL A 165 -7.19 -1.73 1.34
C VAL A 165 -5.89 -2.40 1.80
N LEU A 166 -5.90 -3.08 2.94
CA LEU A 166 -4.74 -3.81 3.44
C LEU A 166 -4.31 -4.92 2.46
N ALA A 167 -5.26 -5.70 1.93
CA ALA A 167 -4.98 -6.75 0.96
C ALA A 167 -4.41 -6.20 -0.35
N HIS A 168 -4.79 -4.99 -0.74
CA HIS A 168 -4.22 -4.28 -1.88
C HIS A 168 -2.73 -3.94 -1.63
N GLU A 169 -2.39 -3.39 -0.47
CA GLU A 169 -1.00 -3.09 -0.12
C GLU A 169 -0.15 -4.37 0.00
N VAL A 170 -0.70 -5.44 0.54
CA VAL A 170 -0.06 -6.77 0.52
C VAL A 170 0.10 -7.27 -0.92
N GLY A 171 -0.82 -6.94 -1.82
CA GLY A 171 -0.70 -7.21 -3.26
C GLY A 171 0.57 -6.58 -3.86
N HIS A 172 0.91 -5.37 -3.48
CA HIS A 172 2.19 -4.75 -3.88
C HIS A 172 3.40 -5.49 -3.32
N HIS A 173 3.32 -6.01 -2.10
CA HIS A 173 4.37 -6.87 -1.57
C HIS A 173 4.54 -8.16 -2.39
N VAL A 174 3.44 -8.78 -2.78
CA VAL A 174 3.48 -9.97 -3.67
C VAL A 174 4.11 -9.63 -5.01
N GLN A 175 3.77 -8.49 -5.61
CA GLN A 175 4.43 -8.00 -6.83
C GLN A 175 5.93 -7.83 -6.66
N ASN A 176 6.36 -7.32 -5.50
CA ASN A 176 7.78 -7.17 -5.18
C ASN A 176 8.47 -8.54 -5.08
N LEU A 177 7.89 -9.50 -4.37
CA LEU A 177 8.43 -10.86 -4.26
C LEU A 177 8.56 -11.57 -5.62
N LEU A 178 7.66 -11.28 -6.55
CA LEU A 178 7.64 -11.88 -7.89
C LEU A 178 8.52 -11.16 -8.91
N GLY A 179 9.19 -10.06 -8.52
CA GLY A 179 9.99 -9.23 -9.40
C GLY A 179 9.18 -8.38 -10.39
N ILE A 180 7.86 -8.30 -10.22
CA ILE A 180 6.98 -7.49 -11.06
C ILE A 180 7.25 -6.01 -10.83
N SER A 181 7.42 -5.59 -9.58
CA SER A 181 7.70 -4.20 -9.22
C SER A 181 8.99 -3.69 -9.85
N GLU A 182 10.06 -4.49 -9.85
CA GLU A 182 11.34 -4.13 -10.47
C GLU A 182 11.21 -3.97 -11.99
N LYS A 183 10.50 -4.90 -12.65
CA LYS A 183 10.24 -4.81 -14.09
C LYS A 183 9.40 -3.60 -14.46
N ALA A 184 8.35 -3.32 -13.68
CA ALA A 184 7.50 -2.15 -13.88
C ALA A 184 8.32 -0.86 -13.76
N GLN A 185 9.11 -0.72 -12.70
CA GLN A 185 9.97 0.43 -12.43
C GLN A 185 10.99 0.66 -13.57
N LYS A 186 11.54 -0.42 -14.12
CA LYS A 186 12.43 -0.34 -15.29
C LYS A 186 11.69 0.17 -16.53
N LEU A 187 10.46 -0.29 -16.78
CA LEU A 187 9.66 0.19 -17.90
C LEU A 187 9.25 1.67 -17.73
N GLU A 188 8.87 2.06 -16.51
CA GLU A 188 8.54 3.45 -16.17
C GLU A 188 9.70 4.40 -16.42
N SER A 189 10.94 3.98 -16.11
CA SER A 189 12.14 4.79 -16.30
C SER A 189 12.56 4.97 -17.77
N GLN A 190 12.06 4.13 -18.67
CA GLN A 190 12.42 4.13 -20.09
C GLN A 190 11.45 4.90 -21.00
N GLY A 191 10.27 5.21 -20.49
CA GLY A 191 9.18 5.85 -21.23
C GLY A 191 8.99 7.34 -20.93
N SER A 192 8.01 7.93 -21.60
CA SER A 192 7.49 9.25 -21.23
C SER A 192 6.77 9.19 -19.89
N LYS A 193 6.46 10.37 -19.30
CA LYS A 193 5.63 10.43 -18.09
C LYS A 193 4.26 9.77 -18.28
N ALA A 194 3.65 9.90 -19.45
CA ALA A 194 2.38 9.25 -19.76
C ALA A 194 2.53 7.72 -19.83
N ASP A 195 3.66 7.22 -20.36
CA ASP A 195 3.96 5.79 -20.36
C ASP A 195 4.18 5.26 -18.94
N ALA A 196 4.95 5.98 -18.12
CA ALA A 196 5.16 5.64 -16.72
C ALA A 196 3.82 5.57 -15.95
N ASN A 197 2.94 6.55 -16.13
CA ASN A 197 1.61 6.55 -15.54
C ASN A 197 0.78 5.33 -15.98
N ARG A 198 0.83 4.96 -17.27
CA ARG A 198 0.14 3.75 -17.76
C ARG A 198 0.67 2.47 -17.13
N ILE A 199 1.97 2.36 -16.91
CA ILE A 199 2.57 1.21 -16.21
C ILE A 199 2.13 1.21 -14.75
N SER A 200 2.18 2.35 -14.07
CA SER A 200 1.67 2.50 -12.70
C SER A 200 0.23 2.01 -12.55
N VAL A 201 -0.66 2.42 -13.46
CA VAL A 201 -2.06 1.93 -13.47
C VAL A 201 -2.13 0.40 -13.56
N LYS A 202 -1.31 -0.23 -14.40
CA LYS A 202 -1.30 -1.70 -14.52
C LYS A 202 -0.85 -2.39 -13.24
N VAL A 203 0.14 -1.83 -12.56
CA VAL A 203 0.62 -2.31 -11.25
C VAL A 203 -0.50 -2.22 -10.21
N GLU A 204 -1.18 -1.09 -10.14
CA GLU A 204 -2.28 -0.85 -9.20
C GLU A 204 -3.48 -1.78 -9.45
N LEU A 205 -3.88 -1.94 -10.70
CA LEU A 205 -4.99 -2.83 -11.08
C LEU A 205 -4.67 -4.30 -10.78
N GLN A 206 -3.41 -4.71 -10.92
CA GLN A 206 -2.98 -6.05 -10.52
C GLN A 206 -3.07 -6.22 -9.00
N ALA A 207 -2.69 -5.23 -8.22
CA ALA A 207 -2.84 -5.26 -6.76
C ALA A 207 -4.32 -5.35 -6.35
N ASP A 208 -5.23 -4.66 -7.06
CA ASP A 208 -6.68 -4.82 -6.86
C ASP A 208 -7.16 -6.24 -7.17
N CYS A 209 -6.67 -6.85 -8.24
CA CYS A 209 -6.99 -8.23 -8.59
C CYS A 209 -6.47 -9.22 -7.52
N PHE A 210 -5.28 -9.00 -6.99
CA PHE A 210 -4.72 -9.78 -5.89
C PHE A 210 -5.55 -9.62 -4.60
N ALA A 211 -6.00 -8.42 -4.29
CA ALA A 211 -6.95 -8.19 -3.20
C ALA A 211 -8.28 -8.93 -3.44
N GLY A 212 -8.74 -8.98 -4.67
CA GLY A 212 -9.90 -9.79 -5.06
C GLY A 212 -9.68 -11.29 -4.80
N ALA A 213 -8.51 -11.82 -5.17
CA ALA A 213 -8.17 -13.22 -4.90
C ALA A 213 -8.17 -13.53 -3.39
N TRP A 214 -7.63 -12.63 -2.56
CA TRP A 214 -7.78 -12.72 -1.10
C TRP A 214 -9.26 -12.74 -0.69
N GLY A 215 -10.10 -11.87 -1.25
CA GLY A 215 -11.53 -11.83 -0.98
C GLY A 215 -12.24 -13.15 -1.32
N ASN A 216 -11.83 -13.84 -2.39
CA ASN A 216 -12.32 -15.18 -2.73
C ASN A 216 -12.02 -16.19 -1.61
N TYR A 217 -10.81 -16.18 -1.07
CA TYR A 217 -10.43 -17.03 0.06
C TYR A 217 -11.24 -16.70 1.32
N MET A 218 -11.52 -15.42 1.57
CA MET A 218 -12.37 -15.00 2.68
C MET A 218 -13.80 -15.52 2.53
N LYS A 219 -14.32 -15.55 1.30
CA LYS A 219 -15.61 -16.17 0.98
C LYS A 219 -15.58 -17.68 1.22
N ARG A 220 -14.56 -18.37 0.69
CA ARG A 220 -14.37 -19.81 0.84
C ARG A 220 -14.33 -20.23 2.32
N ASP A 221 -13.64 -19.47 3.13
CA ASP A 221 -13.42 -19.76 4.55
C ASP A 221 -14.55 -19.25 5.46
N GLY A 222 -15.65 -18.78 4.89
CA GLY A 222 -16.84 -18.32 5.62
C GLY A 222 -16.63 -17.06 6.46
N VAL A 223 -15.63 -16.25 6.11
CA VAL A 223 -15.27 -15.02 6.83
C VAL A 223 -16.17 -13.84 6.44
N LEU A 224 -16.68 -13.84 5.20
CA LEU A 224 -17.52 -12.76 4.70
C LEU A 224 -18.93 -12.82 5.29
N GLU A 225 -19.46 -11.63 5.52
CA GLU A 225 -20.86 -11.40 5.89
C GLU A 225 -21.61 -10.74 4.74
N SER A 226 -22.93 -10.76 4.82
CA SER A 226 -23.77 -10.10 3.84
C SER A 226 -23.43 -8.60 3.73
N GLY A 227 -23.23 -8.11 2.51
CA GLY A 227 -22.88 -6.72 2.23
C GLY A 227 -21.37 -6.40 2.29
N ASP A 228 -20.53 -7.30 2.78
CA ASP A 228 -19.07 -7.04 2.84
C ASP A 228 -18.47 -6.80 1.45
N LEU A 229 -18.80 -7.66 0.49
CA LEU A 229 -18.34 -7.50 -0.89
C LEU A 229 -18.77 -6.16 -1.48
N GLU A 230 -20.02 -5.76 -1.27
CA GLU A 230 -20.54 -4.49 -1.77
C GLU A 230 -19.76 -3.30 -1.20
N LYS A 231 -19.45 -3.33 0.09
CA LYS A 231 -18.63 -2.30 0.75
C LYS A 231 -17.23 -2.19 0.14
N ALA A 232 -16.57 -3.32 -0.13
CA ALA A 232 -15.27 -3.33 -0.80
C ALA A 232 -15.36 -2.77 -2.23
N LEU A 233 -16.39 -3.16 -2.99
CA LEU A 233 -16.62 -2.66 -4.34
C LEU A 233 -16.88 -1.14 -4.37
N ASN A 234 -17.67 -0.64 -3.41
CA ASN A 234 -17.92 0.80 -3.24
C ASN A 234 -16.63 1.56 -2.90
N THR A 235 -15.78 0.98 -2.06
CA THR A 235 -14.48 1.57 -1.72
C THR A 235 -13.58 1.62 -2.95
N ALA A 236 -13.44 0.52 -3.69
CA ALA A 236 -12.64 0.48 -4.91
C ALA A 236 -13.12 1.52 -5.95
N THR A 237 -14.44 1.70 -6.06
CA THR A 237 -15.04 2.72 -6.93
C THR A 237 -14.74 4.14 -6.43
N ALA A 238 -14.81 4.36 -5.12
CA ALA A 238 -14.63 5.68 -4.52
C ALA A 238 -13.21 6.23 -4.66
N ILE A 239 -12.21 5.36 -4.76
CA ILE A 239 -10.78 5.72 -4.84
C ILE A 239 -10.19 5.64 -6.26
N GLY A 240 -11.02 5.52 -7.30
CA GLY A 240 -10.57 5.62 -8.68
C GLY A 240 -10.16 7.04 -9.06
N ASP A 241 -9.13 7.18 -9.91
CA ASP A 241 -8.57 8.46 -10.31
C ASP A 241 -9.60 9.38 -11.01
N ASP A 242 -10.47 8.81 -11.83
CA ASP A 242 -11.53 9.54 -12.53
C ASP A 242 -12.49 10.23 -11.56
N ARG A 243 -12.88 9.54 -10.50
CA ARG A 243 -13.76 10.09 -9.47
C ARG A 243 -13.04 11.14 -8.63
N LEU A 244 -11.83 10.83 -8.15
CA LEU A 244 -11.05 11.74 -7.32
C LEU A 244 -10.71 13.04 -8.05
N GLN A 245 -10.33 12.96 -9.34
CA GLN A 245 -10.05 14.14 -10.15
C GLN A 245 -11.32 14.96 -10.42
N LYS A 246 -12.44 14.29 -10.73
CA LYS A 246 -13.71 14.98 -10.96
C LYS A 246 -14.19 15.73 -9.72
N GLU A 247 -14.05 15.12 -8.54
CA GLU A 247 -14.41 15.76 -7.27
C GLU A 247 -13.48 16.93 -6.94
N ALA A 248 -12.18 16.81 -7.19
CA ALA A 248 -11.19 17.82 -6.84
C ALA A 248 -11.15 19.01 -7.83
N THR A 249 -11.30 18.75 -9.14
CA THR A 249 -11.05 19.75 -10.19
C THR A 249 -12.19 19.93 -11.18
N GLY A 250 -13.23 19.10 -11.12
CA GLY A 250 -14.34 19.07 -12.08
C GLY A 250 -13.95 18.49 -13.43
N ARG A 251 -12.73 18.06 -13.63
CA ARG A 251 -12.20 17.53 -14.91
C ARG A 251 -11.52 16.18 -14.70
N VAL A 252 -11.48 15.39 -15.78
CA VAL A 252 -10.81 14.09 -15.83
C VAL A 252 -9.73 14.13 -16.89
N VAL A 253 -8.49 13.78 -16.52
CA VAL A 253 -7.33 13.76 -17.42
C VAL A 253 -6.69 12.37 -17.38
N PRO A 254 -7.09 11.44 -18.30
CA PRO A 254 -6.67 10.04 -18.27
C PRO A 254 -5.16 9.82 -18.29
N ASP A 255 -4.41 10.61 -19.01
CA ASP A 255 -2.95 10.47 -19.10
C ASP A 255 -2.22 10.82 -17.78
N SER A 256 -2.92 11.43 -16.82
CA SER A 256 -2.39 11.70 -15.47
C SER A 256 -2.78 10.63 -14.44
N PHE A 257 -3.53 9.60 -14.81
CA PHE A 257 -3.91 8.54 -13.90
C PHE A 257 -2.71 7.70 -13.48
N THR A 258 -2.64 7.39 -12.21
CA THR A 258 -1.62 6.53 -11.61
C THR A 258 -2.19 5.29 -10.94
N HIS A 259 -3.51 5.27 -10.63
CA HIS A 259 -4.19 4.18 -9.94
C HIS A 259 -5.29 3.51 -10.78
N GLY A 260 -5.69 4.12 -11.88
CA GLY A 260 -6.75 3.65 -12.75
C GLY A 260 -8.13 4.20 -12.42
N THR A 261 -9.06 4.01 -13.35
CA THR A 261 -10.46 4.45 -13.19
C THR A 261 -11.20 3.57 -12.19
N SER A 262 -12.28 4.12 -11.63
CA SER A 262 -13.22 3.37 -10.78
C SER A 262 -13.69 2.08 -11.44
N ALA A 263 -14.03 2.12 -12.74
CA ALA A 263 -14.48 0.96 -13.49
C ALA A 263 -13.39 -0.10 -13.66
N GLN A 264 -12.14 0.31 -13.92
CA GLN A 264 -11.00 -0.59 -14.04
C GLN A 264 -10.69 -1.27 -12.72
N ARG A 265 -10.64 -0.52 -11.61
CA ARG A 265 -10.39 -1.06 -10.26
C ARG A 265 -11.45 -2.09 -9.88
N LEU A 266 -12.72 -1.76 -10.11
CA LEU A 266 -13.84 -2.64 -9.87
C LEU A 266 -13.75 -3.93 -10.70
N TYR A 267 -13.44 -3.82 -11.98
CA TYR A 267 -13.31 -4.95 -12.89
C TYR A 267 -12.23 -5.93 -12.42
N TRP A 268 -11.03 -5.43 -12.11
CA TRP A 268 -9.89 -6.27 -11.72
C TRP A 268 -10.08 -6.89 -10.34
N PHE A 269 -10.64 -6.15 -9.38
CA PHE A 269 -11.00 -6.74 -8.09
C PHE A 269 -12.00 -7.89 -8.25
N LYS A 270 -13.09 -7.67 -9.02
CA LYS A 270 -14.08 -8.73 -9.30
C LYS A 270 -13.47 -9.94 -10.01
N ARG A 271 -12.52 -9.72 -10.90
CA ARG A 271 -11.84 -10.81 -11.61
C ARG A 271 -11.07 -11.70 -10.64
N GLY A 272 -10.30 -11.12 -9.75
CA GLY A 272 -9.61 -11.83 -8.68
C GLY A 272 -10.59 -12.53 -7.73
N TYR A 273 -11.63 -11.83 -7.32
CA TYR A 273 -12.64 -12.35 -6.40
C TYR A 273 -13.40 -13.56 -6.99
N ASN A 274 -13.76 -13.53 -8.26
CA ASN A 274 -14.49 -14.61 -8.88
C ASN A 274 -13.61 -15.83 -9.14
N SER A 275 -12.34 -15.64 -9.45
CA SER A 275 -11.43 -16.74 -9.81
C SER A 275 -10.69 -17.33 -8.60
N GLY A 276 -10.35 -16.52 -7.61
CA GLY A 276 -9.41 -16.91 -6.54
C GLY A 276 -8.02 -17.29 -7.06
N ASN A 277 -7.74 -17.04 -8.34
CA ASN A 277 -6.52 -17.47 -9.02
C ASN A 277 -5.70 -16.25 -9.48
N PRO A 278 -4.54 -15.98 -8.87
CA PRO A 278 -3.70 -14.86 -9.25
C PRO A 278 -3.20 -14.86 -10.69
N ASN A 279 -3.16 -16.02 -11.33
CA ASN A 279 -2.79 -16.11 -12.76
C ASN A 279 -3.76 -15.36 -13.67
N THR A 280 -4.98 -15.09 -13.21
CA THR A 280 -5.96 -14.28 -13.95
C THR A 280 -5.71 -12.78 -13.82
N CYS A 281 -4.74 -12.37 -13.01
CA CYS A 281 -4.42 -10.98 -12.68
C CYS A 281 -3.30 -10.38 -13.56
N ASN A 282 -3.12 -10.86 -14.78
CA ASN A 282 -2.11 -10.31 -15.68
C ASN A 282 -2.65 -9.04 -16.36
N THR A 283 -2.44 -7.89 -15.74
CA THR A 283 -2.84 -6.57 -16.27
C THR A 283 -1.93 -6.07 -17.39
N PHE A 284 -0.80 -6.74 -17.65
CA PHE A 284 0.18 -6.37 -18.66
C PHE A 284 -0.03 -7.08 -20.01
N GLU A 285 -0.87 -8.11 -20.05
CA GLU A 285 -1.06 -8.99 -21.21
C GLU A 285 -1.65 -8.31 -22.47
N SER A 286 -2.39 -7.22 -22.27
CA SER A 286 -2.97 -6.45 -23.36
C SER A 286 -1.98 -5.56 -24.12
N ASP A 287 -0.71 -5.55 -23.68
CA ASP A 287 0.33 -4.69 -24.24
C ASP A 287 1.46 -5.55 -24.81
N THR A 288 1.17 -6.16 -25.95
CA THR A 288 2.12 -7.04 -26.66
C THR A 288 3.37 -6.33 -27.12
N SER A 289 3.42 -4.99 -27.10
CA SER A 289 4.55 -4.17 -27.53
C SER A 289 5.63 -3.96 -26.45
N ASN A 290 5.34 -4.14 -25.16
CA ASN A 290 6.23 -3.75 -24.07
C ASN A 290 6.58 -4.88 -23.09
N GLY A 291 6.76 -6.09 -23.57
CA GLY A 291 7.26 -7.18 -22.74
C GLY A 291 6.31 -7.53 -21.59
N ALA A 292 5.18 -8.15 -21.93
CA ALA A 292 4.29 -8.75 -20.97
C ALA A 292 5.08 -9.53 -19.90
N VAL A 293 4.80 -9.30 -18.63
CA VAL A 293 5.28 -10.20 -17.57
C VAL A 293 4.68 -11.56 -17.89
N PRO A 294 5.48 -12.59 -18.17
CA PRO A 294 4.94 -13.88 -18.59
C PRO A 294 3.95 -14.39 -17.54
N ALA A 295 2.84 -14.96 -17.96
CA ALA A 295 1.89 -15.66 -17.09
C ALA A 295 2.55 -16.76 -16.23
N THR A 296 3.76 -17.14 -16.58
CA THR A 296 4.63 -18.10 -15.91
C THR A 296 5.42 -17.54 -14.71
N ALA A 297 5.29 -16.25 -14.38
CA ALA A 297 5.94 -15.67 -13.19
C ALA A 297 5.48 -16.34 -11.88
N TRP A 298 4.30 -16.93 -11.86
CA TRP A 298 3.75 -17.68 -10.73
C TRP A 298 4.32 -19.07 -10.52
N GLY A 299 4.88 -19.68 -11.52
CA GLY A 299 5.26 -21.10 -11.48
C GLY A 299 6.76 -21.39 -11.55
N ARG A 300 7.60 -20.37 -11.62
CA ARG A 300 9.05 -20.56 -11.74
C ARG A 300 9.82 -19.54 -10.91
N THR A 301 9.82 -19.75 -9.61
CA THR A 301 10.97 -19.33 -8.81
C THR A 301 11.87 -20.54 -8.70
N ALA A 302 13.05 -20.43 -9.30
CA ALA A 302 14.26 -21.17 -9.05
C ALA A 302 14.20 -22.71 -9.26
N GLN A 303 14.69 -23.12 -10.38
CA GLN A 303 15.74 -24.13 -10.33
C GLN A 303 17.08 -23.44 -10.20
#